data_6fed62962b2cf7bca6ffbfd92546003a
#
_entry.id   6fed62962b2cf7bca6ffbfd92546003a
#
_cell.length_a   1.000
_cell.length_b   1.000
_cell.length_c   1.000
_cell.angle_alpha   90.00
_cell.angle_beta   90.00
_cell.angle_gamma   90.00
#
_symmetry.space_group_name_H-M   'P 1'
#
loop_
_entity.id
_entity.type
_entity.pdbx_description
1 polymer ?
#
loop_
_entity_poly.entity_id
_entity_poly.type
_entity_poly.pdbx_seq_one_letter_code
_entity_poly.pdbx_strand_id
1 'polypeptide(L)'
;LALGTQKMAQQNAIIKDLKAVESLGSVSIICSDKTGTLTQNKMTFQQIYAGGRELDGKELNLADGAQRMLLKAALLASDATVDKQTGKTIGDPTEVALVQLGDQFEVDEVTYRAQHPRLGELAFDSDRKLMSTLHLVDGVPTLYTKGAIDVLLDRSTQLLTPQGAVPMTPEERQRISQVNLEMSQRGLRVLAFAYRELDQVRELCLEDEQQFTFIGLVSMIDPPRPEAIQAVADARRGGIRTIMITGDHKVTAAAIARQIGIFQEGDEAVAGVELDAMDDQELDRRLEHISVYARVS
;
A
#
# COMPACT_ATOMS: atom_id res chain seq x y z
N LEU A 1 30.91 -24.76 -17.31
CA LEU A 1 29.59 -24.92 -16.68
C LEU A 1 29.72 -25.15 -15.16
N ALA A 2 30.46 -26.15 -14.66
CA ALA A 2 30.54 -26.47 -13.22
C ALA A 2 30.97 -25.30 -12.34
N LEU A 3 31.96 -24.51 -12.72
CA LEU A 3 32.37 -23.30 -12.00
C LEU A 3 31.32 -22.20 -12.00
N GLY A 4 30.56 -22.08 -13.09
CA GLY A 4 29.46 -21.13 -13.19
C GLY A 4 28.31 -21.49 -12.26
N THR A 5 27.89 -22.75 -12.26
CA THR A 5 26.84 -23.26 -11.36
C THR A 5 27.22 -23.18 -9.90
N GLN A 6 28.49 -23.43 -9.56
CA GLN A 6 28.99 -23.28 -8.19
C GLN A 6 28.91 -21.81 -7.73
N LYS A 7 29.32 -20.86 -8.55
CA LYS A 7 29.18 -19.43 -8.24
C LYS A 7 27.71 -19.00 -8.11
N MET A 8 26.82 -19.51 -8.93
CA MET A 8 25.38 -19.23 -8.83
C MET A 8 24.79 -19.81 -7.56
N ALA A 9 25.17 -21.05 -7.19
CA ALA A 9 24.75 -21.66 -5.92
C ALA A 9 25.23 -20.89 -4.70
N GLN A 10 26.43 -20.31 -4.74
CA GLN A 10 26.92 -19.41 -3.69
C GLN A 10 26.12 -18.12 -3.54
N GLN A 11 25.39 -17.74 -4.59
CA GLN A 11 24.46 -16.61 -4.60
C GLN A 11 22.99 -17.07 -4.41
N ASN A 12 22.78 -18.26 -3.84
CA ASN A 12 21.47 -18.87 -3.60
C ASN A 12 20.63 -19.13 -4.87
N ALA A 13 21.25 -19.15 -6.05
CA ALA A 13 20.60 -19.49 -7.29
C ALA A 13 20.66 -21.03 -7.54
N ILE A 14 19.49 -21.67 -7.50
CA ILE A 14 19.36 -23.12 -7.71
C ILE A 14 19.18 -23.38 -9.20
N ILE A 15 20.17 -24.07 -9.80
CA ILE A 15 20.15 -24.46 -11.20
C ILE A 15 19.45 -25.82 -11.34
N LYS A 16 18.34 -25.86 -12.04
CA LYS A 16 17.59 -27.10 -12.34
C LYS A 16 18.00 -27.72 -13.69
N ASP A 17 18.42 -26.91 -14.65
CA ASP A 17 18.88 -27.36 -15.96
C ASP A 17 20.24 -26.72 -16.30
N LEU A 18 21.26 -27.56 -16.40
CA LEU A 18 22.63 -27.12 -16.70
C LEU A 18 22.77 -26.49 -18.10
N LYS A 19 21.96 -26.88 -19.08
CA LYS A 19 21.98 -26.32 -20.43
C LYS A 19 21.43 -24.90 -20.46
N ALA A 20 20.45 -24.59 -19.59
CA ALA A 20 19.87 -23.26 -19.47
C ALA A 20 20.88 -22.21 -18.95
N VAL A 21 21.93 -22.63 -18.23
CA VAL A 21 22.97 -21.71 -17.73
C VAL A 21 23.74 -21.02 -18.85
N GLU A 22 23.95 -21.71 -19.98
CA GLU A 22 24.65 -21.13 -21.12
C GLU A 22 23.83 -20.00 -21.75
N SER A 23 22.50 -20.17 -21.83
CA SER A 23 21.58 -19.17 -22.37
C SER A 23 21.50 -17.91 -21.48
N LEU A 24 21.70 -18.04 -20.15
CA LEU A 24 21.70 -16.90 -19.25
C LEU A 24 22.84 -15.91 -19.53
N GLY A 25 23.96 -16.39 -20.08
CA GLY A 25 25.08 -15.54 -20.47
C GLY A 25 24.83 -14.63 -21.68
N SER A 26 23.74 -14.88 -22.42
CA SER A 26 23.34 -14.12 -23.62
C SER A 26 22.06 -13.30 -23.42
N VAL A 27 21.53 -13.23 -22.19
CA VAL A 27 20.33 -12.44 -21.88
C VAL A 27 20.65 -10.95 -21.96
N SER A 28 19.82 -10.23 -22.72
CA SER A 28 19.90 -8.76 -22.86
C SER A 28 18.84 -8.02 -22.02
N ILE A 29 17.77 -8.71 -21.63
CA ILE A 29 16.64 -8.14 -20.87
C ILE A 29 16.27 -9.07 -19.73
N ILE A 30 16.02 -8.49 -18.56
CA ILE A 30 15.45 -9.16 -17.38
C ILE A 30 14.11 -8.53 -17.11
N CYS A 31 13.02 -9.30 -17.17
CA CYS A 31 11.70 -8.91 -16.74
C CYS A 31 11.50 -9.41 -15.28
N SER A 32 11.32 -8.50 -14.34
CA SER A 32 11.19 -8.82 -12.93
C SER A 32 9.84 -8.38 -12.37
N ASP A 33 9.19 -9.28 -11.63
CA ASP A 33 8.07 -8.89 -10.78
C ASP A 33 8.58 -7.97 -9.66
N LYS A 34 7.72 -7.00 -9.27
CA LYS A 34 8.02 -6.08 -8.19
C LYS A 34 7.94 -6.77 -6.83
N THR A 35 6.77 -7.35 -6.53
CA THR A 35 6.40 -7.76 -5.16
C THR A 35 7.12 -9.05 -4.73
N GLY A 36 7.88 -8.98 -3.62
CA GLY A 36 8.61 -10.12 -3.09
C GLY A 36 9.90 -10.48 -3.84
N THR A 37 10.12 -9.90 -5.04
CA THR A 37 11.34 -10.07 -5.83
C THR A 37 12.22 -8.83 -5.72
N LEU A 38 11.78 -7.70 -6.24
CA LEU A 38 12.49 -6.42 -6.14
C LEU A 38 12.26 -5.73 -4.79
N THR A 39 11.16 -6.05 -4.13
CA THR A 39 10.77 -5.53 -2.81
C THR A 39 10.73 -6.63 -1.76
N GLN A 40 10.65 -6.23 -0.48
CA GLN A 40 10.72 -7.15 0.66
C GLN A 40 9.42 -7.93 0.90
N ASN A 41 8.32 -7.58 0.22
CA ASN A 41 6.96 -8.06 0.52
C ASN A 41 6.57 -7.82 1.99
N LYS A 42 6.99 -6.68 2.52
CA LYS A 42 6.72 -6.26 3.89
C LYS A 42 6.28 -4.80 3.89
N MET A 43 4.99 -4.58 4.06
CA MET A 43 4.50 -3.22 4.17
C MET A 43 5.03 -2.57 5.43
N THR A 44 5.56 -1.36 5.28
CA THR A 44 6.10 -0.55 6.37
C THR A 44 5.39 0.79 6.38
N PHE A 45 4.85 1.14 7.53
CA PHE A 45 4.21 2.44 7.76
C PHE A 45 5.20 3.58 7.49
N GLN A 46 4.72 4.67 6.91
CA GLN A 46 5.52 5.85 6.57
C GLN A 46 4.94 7.12 7.21
N GLN A 47 3.79 7.57 6.75
CA GLN A 47 3.21 8.86 7.12
C GLN A 47 1.70 8.75 7.29
N ILE A 48 1.14 9.70 8.02
CA ILE A 48 -0.31 9.92 8.10
C ILE A 48 -0.69 11.30 7.62
N TYR A 49 -1.95 11.45 7.23
CA TYR A 49 -2.63 12.73 7.11
C TYR A 49 -3.87 12.72 7.99
N ALA A 50 -3.90 13.55 9.03
CA ALA A 50 -5.04 13.69 9.93
C ALA A 50 -5.11 15.10 10.51
N GLY A 51 -6.32 15.59 10.77
CA GLY A 51 -6.50 16.94 11.32
C GLY A 51 -5.94 18.06 10.44
N GLY A 52 -5.88 17.85 9.12
CA GLY A 52 -5.34 18.81 8.16
C GLY A 52 -3.80 18.85 8.09
N ARG A 53 -3.10 17.90 8.69
CA ARG A 53 -1.63 17.83 8.73
C ARG A 53 -1.11 16.50 8.21
N GLU A 54 -0.01 16.59 7.44
CA GLU A 54 0.82 15.45 7.09
C GLU A 54 1.92 15.30 8.15
N LEU A 55 2.06 14.10 8.72
CA LEU A 55 2.98 13.82 9.82
C LEU A 55 3.73 12.51 9.52
N ASP A 56 5.02 12.48 9.88
CA ASP A 56 5.75 11.22 10.00
C ASP A 56 5.14 10.39 11.15
N GLY A 57 5.18 9.07 11.01
CA GLY A 57 4.60 8.20 12.02
C GLY A 57 5.16 8.31 13.42
N LYS A 58 6.38 8.82 13.54
CA LYS A 58 7.02 9.07 14.84
C LYS A 58 6.50 10.33 15.53
N GLU A 59 5.81 11.20 14.79
CA GLU A 59 5.33 12.50 15.27
C GLU A 59 3.84 12.47 15.67
N LEU A 60 3.21 11.29 15.58
CA LEU A 60 1.79 11.12 15.92
C LEU A 60 1.55 11.46 17.38
N ASN A 61 0.60 12.35 17.63
CA ASN A 61 0.25 12.81 18.97
C ASN A 61 -1.15 12.31 19.36
N LEU A 62 -1.24 11.38 20.29
CA LEU A 62 -2.52 10.82 20.75
C LEU A 62 -3.37 11.79 21.58
N ALA A 63 -2.84 12.95 21.96
CA ALA A 63 -3.65 14.03 22.56
C ALA A 63 -4.51 14.74 21.48
N ASP A 64 -4.09 14.70 20.21
CA ASP A 64 -4.90 15.17 19.09
C ASP A 64 -6.03 14.16 18.79
N GLY A 65 -7.28 14.66 18.83
CA GLY A 65 -8.47 13.81 18.66
C GLY A 65 -8.55 13.13 17.29
N ALA A 66 -8.13 13.82 16.22
CA ALA A 66 -8.17 13.27 14.87
C ALA A 66 -7.12 12.16 14.69
N GLN A 67 -5.90 12.38 15.19
CA GLN A 67 -4.82 11.40 15.11
C GLN A 67 -5.12 10.17 15.98
N ARG A 68 -5.65 10.36 17.18
CA ARG A 68 -6.10 9.26 18.05
C ARG A 68 -7.22 8.44 17.38
N MET A 69 -8.18 9.10 16.73
CA MET A 69 -9.26 8.42 16.01
C MET A 69 -8.72 7.63 14.81
N LEU A 70 -7.71 8.14 14.11
CA LEU A 70 -7.06 7.43 13.00
C LEU A 70 -6.40 6.14 13.49
N LEU A 71 -5.64 6.18 14.58
CA LEU A 71 -5.04 4.99 15.18
C LEU A 71 -6.10 3.98 15.62
N LYS A 72 -7.18 4.46 16.28
CA LYS A 72 -8.31 3.63 16.68
C LYS A 72 -8.93 2.90 15.49
N ALA A 73 -9.24 3.63 14.42
CA ALA A 73 -9.80 3.06 13.20
C ALA A 73 -8.84 2.05 12.53
N ALA A 74 -7.55 2.35 12.48
CA ALA A 74 -6.54 1.46 11.93
C ALA A 74 -6.47 0.12 12.66
N LEU A 75 -6.53 0.13 14.00
CA LEU A 75 -6.49 -1.10 14.82
C LEU A 75 -7.79 -1.89 14.77
N LEU A 76 -8.95 -1.21 14.84
CA LEU A 76 -10.25 -1.88 14.91
C LEU A 76 -10.74 -2.41 13.57
N ALA A 77 -10.47 -1.69 12.47
CA ALA A 77 -10.82 -2.14 11.12
C ALA A 77 -9.72 -3.00 10.49
N SER A 78 -9.08 -3.87 11.26
CA SER A 78 -8.02 -4.78 10.79
C SER A 78 -8.16 -6.16 11.43
N ASP A 79 -7.75 -7.20 10.70
CA ASP A 79 -7.77 -8.60 11.14
C ASP A 79 -6.38 -9.12 11.48
N ALA A 80 -5.33 -8.42 11.04
CA ALA A 80 -3.96 -8.83 11.30
C ALA A 80 -3.62 -8.82 12.79
N THR A 81 -2.71 -9.70 13.19
CA THR A 81 -2.14 -9.77 14.54
C THR A 81 -0.64 -9.87 14.49
N VAL A 82 0.01 -9.36 15.54
CA VAL A 82 1.47 -9.41 15.71
C VAL A 82 1.78 -10.08 17.04
N ASP A 83 2.43 -11.23 17.00
CA ASP A 83 2.97 -11.87 18.19
C ASP A 83 4.20 -11.11 18.67
N LYS A 84 4.09 -10.41 19.78
CA LYS A 84 5.16 -9.57 20.36
C LYS A 84 6.37 -10.37 20.86
N GLN A 85 6.17 -11.64 21.19
CA GLN A 85 7.27 -12.50 21.69
C GLN A 85 8.14 -13.04 20.56
N THR A 86 7.48 -13.46 19.47
CA THR A 86 8.18 -14.09 18.33
C THR A 86 8.37 -13.14 17.15
N GLY A 87 7.72 -11.98 17.14
CA GLY A 87 7.66 -11.08 16.00
C GLY A 87 6.89 -11.64 14.79
N LYS A 88 6.20 -12.78 14.96
CA LYS A 88 5.43 -13.42 13.90
C LYS A 88 4.17 -12.62 13.61
N THR A 89 3.91 -12.36 12.35
CA THR A 89 2.73 -11.65 11.87
C THR A 89 1.76 -12.61 11.18
N ILE A 90 0.47 -12.39 11.37
CA ILE A 90 -0.62 -13.12 10.70
C ILE A 90 -1.57 -12.10 10.10
N GLY A 91 -1.91 -12.26 8.83
CA GLY A 91 -2.84 -11.38 8.12
C GLY A 91 -2.23 -10.73 6.88
N ASP A 92 -3.00 -9.86 6.24
CA ASP A 92 -2.55 -9.08 5.08
C ASP A 92 -1.40 -8.15 5.46
N PRO A 93 -0.34 -8.04 4.64
CA PRO A 93 0.81 -7.16 4.95
C PRO A 93 0.43 -5.69 5.21
N THR A 94 -0.60 -5.19 4.54
CA THR A 94 -1.13 -3.83 4.74
C THR A 94 -1.71 -3.66 6.14
N GLU A 95 -2.49 -4.66 6.59
CA GLU A 95 -3.06 -4.65 7.95
C GLU A 95 -2.00 -4.85 9.03
N VAL A 96 -1.00 -5.68 8.76
CA VAL A 96 0.15 -5.84 9.66
C VAL A 96 0.85 -4.49 9.88
N ALA A 97 1.03 -3.68 8.84
CA ALA A 97 1.62 -2.35 8.98
C ALA A 97 0.77 -1.41 9.85
N LEU A 98 -0.57 -1.51 9.76
CA LEU A 98 -1.50 -0.75 10.60
C LEU A 98 -1.41 -1.15 12.09
N VAL A 99 -1.30 -2.45 12.35
CA VAL A 99 -1.15 -2.97 13.72
C VAL A 99 0.20 -2.57 14.30
N GLN A 100 1.28 -2.68 13.52
CA GLN A 100 2.60 -2.23 13.94
C GLN A 100 2.68 -0.72 14.24
N LEU A 101 1.80 0.09 13.63
CA LEU A 101 1.65 1.49 14.02
C LEU A 101 1.18 1.61 15.48
N GLY A 102 0.26 0.75 15.92
CA GLY A 102 -0.19 0.69 17.33
C GLY A 102 0.95 0.40 18.29
N ASP A 103 1.84 -0.51 17.93
CA ASP A 103 3.00 -0.88 18.76
C ASP A 103 3.94 0.30 19.04
N GLN A 104 4.08 1.25 18.11
CA GLN A 104 4.90 2.45 18.30
C GLN A 104 4.36 3.36 19.43
N PHE A 105 3.08 3.21 19.77
CA PHE A 105 2.39 3.96 20.82
C PHE A 105 2.04 3.10 22.05
N GLU A 106 2.68 1.95 22.17
CA GLU A 106 2.46 1.00 23.26
C GLU A 106 0.98 0.52 23.34
N VAL A 107 0.25 0.60 22.23
CA VAL A 107 -1.11 0.08 22.13
C VAL A 107 -1.06 -1.36 21.63
N ASP A 108 -1.41 -2.29 22.52
CA ASP A 108 -1.54 -3.70 22.18
C ASP A 108 -2.86 -3.97 21.47
N GLU A 109 -2.80 -4.39 20.21
CA GLU A 109 -4.00 -4.57 19.39
C GLU A 109 -4.95 -5.65 19.94
N VAL A 110 -4.41 -6.70 20.54
CA VAL A 110 -5.22 -7.79 21.09
C VAL A 110 -6.03 -7.29 22.28
N THR A 111 -5.35 -6.62 23.23
CA THR A 111 -6.01 -6.03 24.40
C THR A 111 -6.98 -4.92 23.97
N TYR A 112 -6.57 -4.08 23.01
CA TYR A 112 -7.41 -2.98 22.54
C TYR A 112 -8.69 -3.47 21.88
N ARG A 113 -8.62 -4.51 21.03
CA ARG A 113 -9.79 -5.14 20.41
C ARG A 113 -10.67 -5.88 21.42
N ALA A 114 -10.08 -6.48 22.46
CA ALA A 114 -10.86 -7.09 23.54
C ALA A 114 -11.67 -6.05 24.34
N GLN A 115 -11.16 -4.83 24.49
CA GLN A 115 -11.88 -3.71 25.10
C GLN A 115 -12.98 -3.11 24.19
N HIS A 116 -12.83 -3.27 22.88
CA HIS A 116 -13.76 -2.79 21.85
C HIS A 116 -14.17 -3.93 20.91
N PRO A 117 -14.98 -4.91 21.41
CA PRO A 117 -15.31 -6.09 20.61
C PRO A 117 -16.02 -5.72 19.32
N ARG A 118 -15.71 -6.44 18.26
CA ARG A 118 -16.38 -6.32 16.96
C ARG A 118 -17.79 -6.91 17.06
N LEU A 119 -18.79 -6.10 16.77
CA LEU A 119 -20.21 -6.46 16.84
C LEU A 119 -20.80 -6.79 15.47
N GLY A 120 -20.11 -6.41 14.39
CA GLY A 120 -20.50 -6.68 13.01
C GLY A 120 -19.39 -6.27 12.06
N GLU A 121 -19.46 -6.79 10.84
CA GLU A 121 -18.50 -6.43 9.79
C GLU A 121 -19.13 -6.51 8.40
N LEU A 122 -18.59 -5.70 7.50
CA LEU A 122 -18.66 -5.87 6.05
C LEU A 122 -17.24 -6.11 5.59
N ALA A 123 -16.91 -7.38 5.31
CA ALA A 123 -15.57 -7.79 4.92
C ALA A 123 -15.08 -7.03 3.68
N PHE A 124 -13.76 -6.97 3.48
CA PHE A 124 -13.20 -6.31 2.30
C PHE A 124 -13.73 -6.95 1.02
N ASP A 125 -14.14 -6.11 0.10
CA ASP A 125 -14.58 -6.49 -1.23
C ASP A 125 -13.86 -5.63 -2.28
N SER A 126 -13.31 -6.27 -3.31
CA SER A 126 -12.46 -5.62 -4.32
C SER A 126 -13.23 -4.66 -5.24
N ASP A 127 -14.52 -4.90 -5.47
CA ASP A 127 -15.36 -4.04 -6.31
C ASP A 127 -15.80 -2.81 -5.53
N ARG A 128 -16.16 -3.02 -4.26
CA ARG A 128 -16.52 -1.97 -3.31
C ARG A 128 -15.29 -1.21 -2.79
N LYS A 129 -14.13 -1.86 -2.73
CA LYS A 129 -12.83 -1.34 -2.23
C LYS A 129 -12.86 -0.85 -0.78
N LEU A 130 -13.77 -1.34 0.02
CA LEU A 130 -13.98 -0.98 1.42
C LEU A 130 -14.02 -2.20 2.31
N MET A 131 -13.66 -2.00 3.59
CA MET A 131 -13.92 -2.90 4.71
C MET A 131 -14.44 -2.07 5.87
N SER A 132 -15.52 -2.54 6.51
CA SER A 132 -16.15 -1.84 7.63
C SER A 132 -16.34 -2.78 8.82
N THR A 133 -16.12 -2.26 10.04
CA THR A 133 -16.29 -2.99 11.29
C THR A 133 -17.08 -2.14 12.29
N LEU A 134 -18.06 -2.77 12.95
CA LEU A 134 -18.91 -2.13 13.95
C LEU A 134 -18.41 -2.45 15.37
N HIS A 135 -18.26 -1.42 16.17
CA HIS A 135 -17.82 -1.51 17.56
C HIS A 135 -18.68 -0.65 18.47
N LEU A 136 -18.71 -0.98 19.76
CA LEU A 136 -19.28 -0.11 20.78
C LEU A 136 -18.15 0.70 21.40
N VAL A 137 -18.12 2.01 21.16
CA VAL A 137 -17.06 2.90 21.66
C VAL A 137 -17.70 3.95 22.56
N ASP A 138 -17.32 3.95 23.84
CA ASP A 138 -17.90 4.83 24.85
C ASP A 138 -19.45 4.79 24.89
N GLY A 139 -20.03 3.62 24.62
CA GLY A 139 -21.47 3.40 24.58
C GLY A 139 -22.14 3.78 23.26
N VAL A 140 -21.39 4.27 22.26
CA VAL A 140 -21.90 4.66 20.94
C VAL A 140 -21.54 3.59 19.91
N PRO A 141 -22.52 3.01 19.17
CA PRO A 141 -22.25 2.12 18.07
C PRO A 141 -21.53 2.88 16.95
N THR A 142 -20.27 2.51 16.69
CA THR A 142 -19.42 3.22 15.73
C THR A 142 -18.92 2.26 14.66
N LEU A 143 -19.22 2.59 13.42
CA LEU A 143 -18.75 1.91 12.22
C LEU A 143 -17.43 2.55 11.79
N TYR A 144 -16.34 1.78 11.81
CA TYR A 144 -15.06 2.18 11.23
C TYR A 144 -14.89 1.57 9.87
N THR A 145 -14.49 2.37 8.90
CA THR A 145 -14.30 1.93 7.52
C THR A 145 -12.92 2.34 7.01
N LYS A 146 -12.24 1.39 6.37
CA LYS A 146 -11.00 1.66 5.63
C LYS A 146 -11.15 1.27 4.17
N GLY A 147 -10.39 1.92 3.31
CA GLY A 147 -10.36 1.54 1.89
C GLY A 147 -9.80 2.59 0.97
N ALA A 148 -10.25 2.53 -0.29
CA ALA A 148 -9.81 3.43 -1.33
C ALA A 148 -10.29 4.86 -1.07
N ILE A 149 -9.38 5.81 -1.24
CA ILE A 149 -9.64 7.21 -0.93
C ILE A 149 -10.76 7.81 -1.78
N ASP A 150 -10.79 7.52 -3.08
CA ASP A 150 -11.82 7.97 -4.00
C ASP A 150 -13.22 7.61 -3.49
N VAL A 151 -13.40 6.35 -3.13
CA VAL A 151 -14.68 5.83 -2.64
C VAL A 151 -15.06 6.44 -1.29
N LEU A 152 -14.12 6.50 -0.33
CA LEU A 152 -14.41 7.04 1.00
C LEU A 152 -14.67 8.55 0.98
N LEU A 153 -13.96 9.31 0.16
CA LEU A 153 -14.23 10.74 0.00
C LEU A 153 -15.62 10.99 -0.56
N ASP A 154 -16.04 10.26 -1.59
CA ASP A 154 -17.37 10.43 -2.20
C ASP A 154 -18.51 10.12 -1.21
N ARG A 155 -18.29 9.18 -0.29
CA ARG A 155 -19.27 8.78 0.73
C ARG A 155 -19.17 9.59 2.03
N SER A 156 -18.22 10.53 2.13
CA SER A 156 -18.01 11.35 3.34
C SER A 156 -18.72 12.68 3.21
N THR A 157 -19.46 13.04 4.26
CA THR A 157 -20.17 14.32 4.38
C THR A 157 -19.51 15.26 5.37
N GLN A 158 -18.62 14.72 6.22
CA GLN A 158 -17.90 15.45 7.25
C GLN A 158 -16.41 15.11 7.22
N LEU A 159 -15.61 16.00 7.79
CA LEU A 159 -14.17 15.85 8.02
C LEU A 159 -13.89 15.98 9.51
N LEU A 160 -13.11 15.06 10.07
CA LEU A 160 -12.64 15.14 11.44
C LEU A 160 -11.45 16.10 11.55
N THR A 161 -11.60 17.13 12.37
CA THR A 161 -10.54 18.07 12.75
C THR A 161 -10.15 17.89 14.22
N PRO A 162 -9.04 18.49 14.69
CA PRO A 162 -8.70 18.48 16.11
C PRO A 162 -9.77 19.06 17.02
N GLN A 163 -10.65 19.92 16.48
CA GLN A 163 -11.76 20.56 17.22
C GLN A 163 -13.09 19.81 17.11
N GLY A 164 -13.14 18.72 16.32
CA GLY A 164 -14.34 17.92 16.09
C GLY A 164 -14.69 17.78 14.61
N ALA A 165 -15.82 17.15 14.32
CA ALA A 165 -16.31 16.96 12.97
C ALA A 165 -16.89 18.26 12.40
N VAL A 166 -16.49 18.58 11.16
CA VAL A 166 -16.99 19.73 10.40
C VAL A 166 -17.52 19.29 9.04
N PRO A 167 -18.41 20.04 8.37
CA PRO A 167 -18.86 19.70 7.03
C PRO A 167 -17.67 19.56 6.05
N MET A 168 -17.72 18.54 5.20
CA MET A 168 -16.73 18.31 4.15
C MET A 168 -16.97 19.31 3.01
N THR A 169 -16.02 20.21 2.76
CA THR A 169 -16.10 21.17 1.64
C THR A 169 -15.42 20.63 0.38
N PRO A 170 -15.76 21.18 -0.81
CA PRO A 170 -15.06 20.84 -2.05
C PRO A 170 -13.55 21.09 -1.99
N GLU A 171 -13.13 22.17 -1.32
CA GLU A 171 -11.73 22.55 -1.14
C GLU A 171 -10.98 21.52 -0.30
N GLU A 172 -11.60 21.05 0.80
CA GLU A 172 -10.99 19.98 1.63
C GLU A 172 -10.90 18.64 0.87
N ARG A 173 -11.92 18.29 0.08
CA ARG A 173 -11.84 17.11 -0.81
C ARG A 173 -10.67 17.21 -1.78
N GLN A 174 -10.51 18.35 -2.42
CA GLN A 174 -9.42 18.59 -3.36
C GLN A 174 -8.06 18.52 -2.66
N ARG A 175 -7.94 19.11 -1.47
CA ARG A 175 -6.72 19.07 -0.66
C ARG A 175 -6.33 17.65 -0.28
N ILE A 176 -7.28 16.85 0.21
CA ILE A 176 -7.04 15.44 0.58
C ILE A 176 -6.65 14.62 -0.65
N SER A 177 -7.31 14.84 -1.80
CA SER A 177 -6.96 14.18 -3.05
C SER A 177 -5.55 14.55 -3.53
N GLN A 178 -5.15 15.81 -3.34
CA GLN A 178 -3.80 16.27 -3.68
C GLN A 178 -2.75 15.61 -2.78
N VAL A 179 -2.97 15.53 -1.47
CA VAL A 179 -2.08 14.83 -0.53
C VAL A 179 -1.93 13.35 -0.93
N ASN A 180 -3.03 12.68 -1.26
CA ASN A 180 -2.96 11.30 -1.75
C ASN A 180 -2.13 11.18 -3.03
N LEU A 181 -2.28 12.10 -3.97
CA LEU A 181 -1.49 12.10 -5.20
C LEU A 181 0.00 12.27 -4.90
N GLU A 182 0.36 13.20 -4.03
CA GLU A 182 1.75 13.44 -3.62
C GLU A 182 2.36 12.22 -2.90
N MET A 183 1.62 11.59 -1.99
CA MET A 183 2.03 10.33 -1.36
C MET A 183 2.24 9.22 -2.40
N SER A 184 1.31 9.07 -3.33
CA SER A 184 1.39 8.07 -4.41
C SER A 184 2.56 8.31 -5.36
N GLN A 185 2.89 9.56 -5.67
CA GLN A 185 4.06 9.94 -6.48
C GLN A 185 5.39 9.60 -5.80
N ARG A 186 5.41 9.50 -4.47
CA ARG A 186 6.54 8.99 -3.70
C ARG A 186 6.62 7.45 -3.62
N GLY A 187 5.70 6.75 -4.29
CA GLY A 187 5.63 5.29 -4.29
C GLY A 187 4.91 4.70 -3.08
N LEU A 188 4.19 5.52 -2.32
CA LEU A 188 3.47 5.07 -1.13
C LEU A 188 2.11 4.48 -1.50
N ARG A 189 1.75 3.38 -0.86
CA ARG A 189 0.39 2.88 -0.82
C ARG A 189 -0.38 3.66 0.24
N VAL A 190 -1.54 4.19 -0.13
CA VAL A 190 -2.36 5.01 0.76
C VAL A 190 -3.70 4.31 1.03
N LEU A 191 -4.08 4.26 2.31
CA LEU A 191 -5.40 3.86 2.76
C LEU A 191 -6.10 5.03 3.43
N ALA A 192 -7.37 5.21 3.08
CA ALA A 192 -8.25 6.16 3.74
C ALA A 192 -9.02 5.50 4.89
N PHE A 193 -9.36 6.30 5.90
CA PHE A 193 -10.14 5.92 7.07
C PHE A 193 -11.27 6.91 7.29
N ALA A 194 -12.42 6.37 7.65
CA ALA A 194 -13.60 7.13 8.01
C ALA A 194 -14.38 6.41 9.10
N TYR A 195 -15.30 7.10 9.75
CA TYR A 195 -16.23 6.50 10.71
C TYR A 195 -17.63 7.06 10.54
N ARG A 196 -18.60 6.33 11.08
CA ARG A 196 -19.98 6.75 11.22
C ARG A 196 -20.54 6.24 12.54
N GLU A 197 -21.20 7.09 13.31
CA GLU A 197 -21.97 6.68 14.47
C GLU A 197 -23.36 6.22 14.03
N LEU A 198 -23.83 5.13 14.62
CA LEU A 198 -25.15 4.57 14.37
C LEU A 198 -26.03 4.76 15.58
N ASP A 199 -27.33 4.86 15.38
CA ASP A 199 -28.31 5.06 16.47
C ASP A 199 -28.41 3.83 17.39
N GLN A 200 -28.14 2.64 16.85
CA GLN A 200 -28.20 1.38 17.60
C GLN A 200 -27.31 0.30 16.98
N VAL A 201 -26.96 -0.68 17.78
CA VAL A 201 -26.29 -1.91 17.29
C VAL A 201 -27.31 -2.72 16.49
N ARG A 202 -26.98 -3.05 15.25
CA ARG A 202 -27.80 -3.88 14.35
C ARG A 202 -26.92 -4.60 13.34
N GLU A 203 -27.50 -5.52 12.61
CA GLU A 203 -26.84 -6.12 11.44
C GLU A 203 -26.51 -5.03 10.41
N LEU A 204 -25.27 -5.07 9.90
CA LEU A 204 -24.79 -4.10 8.92
C LEU A 204 -25.29 -4.45 7.52
N CYS A 205 -25.59 -3.43 6.74
CA CYS A 205 -25.88 -3.52 5.33
C CYS A 205 -25.01 -2.55 4.51
N LEU A 206 -24.97 -2.71 3.20
CA LEU A 206 -24.10 -1.88 2.33
C LEU A 206 -24.49 -0.39 2.34
N GLU A 207 -25.75 -0.09 2.65
CA GLU A 207 -26.27 1.27 2.79
C GLU A 207 -25.70 1.98 4.04
N ASP A 208 -25.12 1.25 4.97
CA ASP A 208 -24.45 1.83 6.14
C ASP A 208 -23.13 2.52 5.77
N GLU A 209 -22.51 2.10 4.69
CA GLU A 209 -21.28 2.69 4.17
C GLU A 209 -21.53 4.02 3.42
N GLN A 210 -22.18 4.95 4.08
CA GLN A 210 -22.55 6.28 3.59
C GLN A 210 -22.47 7.31 4.72
N GLN A 211 -22.44 8.60 4.36
CA GLN A 211 -22.49 9.73 5.30
C GLN A 211 -21.37 9.67 6.35
N PHE A 212 -20.18 9.27 5.92
CA PHE A 212 -19.02 9.16 6.79
C PHE A 212 -18.50 10.51 7.25
N THR A 213 -17.86 10.49 8.42
CA THR A 213 -16.87 11.48 8.84
C THR A 213 -15.50 10.95 8.42
N PHE A 214 -14.86 11.63 7.49
CA PHE A 214 -13.51 11.29 7.04
C PHE A 214 -12.50 11.57 8.14
N ILE A 215 -11.64 10.60 8.48
CA ILE A 215 -10.66 10.72 9.56
C ILE A 215 -9.31 11.17 8.99
N GLY A 216 -8.81 10.46 7.99
CA GLY A 216 -7.48 10.70 7.45
C GLY A 216 -6.96 9.61 6.54
N LEU A 217 -5.67 9.71 6.26
CA LEU A 217 -4.91 8.77 5.42
C LEU A 217 -3.78 8.15 6.20
N VAL A 218 -3.49 6.89 5.92
CA VAL A 218 -2.28 6.20 6.34
C VAL A 218 -1.52 5.77 5.10
N SER A 219 -0.25 6.12 5.02
CA SER A 219 0.61 5.72 3.92
C SER A 219 1.66 4.71 4.36
N MET A 220 1.98 3.79 3.46
CA MET A 220 2.94 2.71 3.69
C MET A 220 3.66 2.34 2.40
N ILE A 221 4.80 1.68 2.53
CA ILE A 221 5.60 1.22 1.41
C ILE A 221 6.02 -0.22 1.61
N ASP A 222 6.09 -0.98 0.53
CA ASP A 222 6.86 -2.22 0.45
C ASP A 222 8.27 -1.83 -0.03
N PRO A 223 9.27 -1.75 0.88
CA PRO A 223 10.55 -1.15 0.55
C PRO A 223 11.33 -2.02 -0.45
N PRO A 224 12.09 -1.38 -1.35
CA PRO A 224 13.04 -2.09 -2.20
C PRO A 224 14.03 -2.92 -1.38
N ARG A 225 14.40 -4.08 -1.91
CA ARG A 225 15.53 -4.83 -1.35
C ARG A 225 16.84 -4.13 -1.67
N PRO A 226 17.74 -3.91 -0.71
CA PRO A 226 19.06 -3.35 -1.00
C PRO A 226 19.83 -4.15 -2.06
N GLU A 227 19.69 -5.48 -2.03
CA GLU A 227 20.31 -6.40 -2.98
C GLU A 227 19.75 -6.22 -4.39
N ALA A 228 18.45 -5.89 -4.54
CA ALA A 228 17.84 -5.65 -5.83
C ALA A 228 18.38 -4.36 -6.48
N ILE A 229 18.59 -3.30 -5.69
CA ILE A 229 19.20 -2.05 -6.17
C ILE A 229 20.59 -2.32 -6.74
N GLN A 230 21.41 -3.09 -5.99
CA GLN A 230 22.75 -3.46 -6.42
C GLN A 230 22.72 -4.36 -7.67
N ALA A 231 21.81 -5.35 -7.70
CA ALA A 231 21.67 -6.27 -8.83
C ALA A 231 21.25 -5.55 -10.13
N VAL A 232 20.34 -4.57 -10.05
CA VAL A 232 19.93 -3.74 -11.19
C VAL A 232 21.10 -2.89 -11.71
N ALA A 233 21.89 -2.31 -10.79
CA ALA A 233 23.09 -1.55 -11.17
C ALA A 233 24.13 -2.44 -11.84
N ASP A 234 24.33 -3.66 -11.35
CA ASP A 234 25.27 -4.63 -11.92
C ASP A 234 24.80 -5.13 -13.30
N ALA A 235 23.53 -5.45 -13.44
CA ALA A 235 22.92 -5.84 -14.72
C ALA A 235 23.14 -4.75 -15.78
N ARG A 236 22.88 -3.49 -15.41
CA ARG A 236 23.09 -2.35 -16.30
C ARG A 236 24.56 -2.20 -16.72
N ARG A 237 25.51 -2.35 -15.79
CA ARG A 237 26.95 -2.34 -16.11
C ARG A 237 27.34 -3.47 -17.08
N GLY A 238 26.63 -4.59 -17.02
CA GLY A 238 26.78 -5.71 -17.95
C GLY A 238 26.03 -5.52 -19.27
N GLY A 239 25.37 -4.39 -19.51
CA GLY A 239 24.58 -4.13 -20.72
C GLY A 239 23.21 -4.82 -20.73
N ILE A 240 22.75 -5.32 -19.57
CA ILE A 240 21.46 -5.99 -19.43
C ILE A 240 20.43 -4.98 -18.94
N ARG A 241 19.34 -4.86 -19.68
CA ARG A 241 18.22 -3.99 -19.31
C ARG A 241 17.28 -4.70 -18.35
N THR A 242 16.90 -4.04 -17.26
CA THR A 242 15.88 -4.56 -16.33
C THR A 242 14.56 -3.83 -16.56
N ILE A 243 13.48 -4.59 -16.62
CA ILE A 243 12.09 -4.11 -16.77
C ILE A 243 11.30 -4.59 -15.57
N MET A 244 10.50 -3.70 -14.99
CA MET A 244 9.58 -4.04 -13.90
C MET A 244 8.20 -4.38 -14.45
N ILE A 245 7.64 -5.50 -13.97
CA ILE A 245 6.26 -5.91 -14.24
C ILE A 245 5.53 -5.99 -12.92
N THR A 246 4.32 -5.40 -12.80
CA THR A 246 3.60 -5.36 -11.53
C THR A 246 2.09 -5.16 -11.71
N GLY A 247 1.32 -5.68 -10.75
CA GLY A 247 -0.10 -5.38 -10.58
C GLY A 247 -0.39 -4.00 -9.95
N ASP A 248 0.64 -3.27 -9.50
CA ASP A 248 0.49 -1.95 -8.86
C ASP A 248 0.03 -0.86 -9.84
N HIS A 249 -0.45 0.24 -9.26
CA HIS A 249 -0.78 1.43 -10.03
C HIS A 249 0.49 2.05 -10.66
N LYS A 250 0.36 2.55 -11.90
CA LYS A 250 1.44 3.10 -12.72
C LYS A 250 2.33 4.12 -11.99
N VAL A 251 1.73 5.05 -11.24
CA VAL A 251 2.46 6.10 -10.51
C VAL A 251 3.34 5.49 -9.41
N THR A 252 2.78 4.58 -8.61
CA THR A 252 3.49 3.86 -7.54
C THR A 252 4.61 3.00 -8.11
N ALA A 253 4.32 2.24 -9.18
CA ALA A 253 5.30 1.38 -9.85
C ALA A 253 6.49 2.17 -10.40
N ALA A 254 6.23 3.31 -11.07
CA ALA A 254 7.27 4.18 -11.60
C ALA A 254 8.15 4.78 -10.48
N ALA A 255 7.55 5.17 -9.33
CA ALA A 255 8.28 5.71 -8.20
C ALA A 255 9.23 4.66 -7.59
N ILE A 256 8.76 3.43 -7.38
CA ILE A 256 9.59 2.32 -6.89
C ILE A 256 10.68 1.96 -7.90
N ALA A 257 10.36 1.91 -9.19
CA ALA A 257 11.32 1.62 -10.25
C ALA A 257 12.45 2.67 -10.32
N ARG A 258 12.14 3.97 -10.04
CA ARG A 258 13.17 5.01 -9.90
C ARG A 258 14.08 4.75 -8.71
N GLN A 259 13.53 4.39 -7.54
CA GLN A 259 14.33 4.10 -6.33
C GLN A 259 15.27 2.92 -6.53
N ILE A 260 14.82 1.89 -7.27
CA ILE A 260 15.63 0.71 -7.58
C ILE A 260 16.66 1.00 -8.69
N GLY A 261 16.44 2.06 -9.47
CA GLY A 261 17.29 2.43 -10.59
C GLY A 261 16.88 1.78 -11.93
N ILE A 262 15.73 1.13 -12.03
CA ILE A 262 15.18 0.61 -13.29
C ILE A 262 14.72 1.74 -14.20
N PHE A 263 13.95 2.69 -13.65
CA PHE A 263 13.36 3.80 -14.38
C PHE A 263 14.33 5.00 -14.44
N GLN A 264 14.69 5.41 -15.63
CA GLN A 264 15.63 6.51 -15.90
C GLN A 264 14.91 7.70 -16.54
N GLU A 265 15.64 8.79 -16.72
CA GLU A 265 15.15 9.94 -17.50
C GLU A 265 14.92 9.53 -18.95
N GLY A 266 13.73 9.84 -19.48
CA GLY A 266 13.30 9.42 -20.80
C GLY A 266 12.58 8.07 -20.84
N ASP A 267 12.56 7.31 -19.74
CA ASP A 267 11.81 6.06 -19.66
C ASP A 267 10.30 6.31 -19.46
N GLU A 268 9.52 5.32 -19.86
CA GLU A 268 8.07 5.31 -19.76
C GLU A 268 7.58 4.20 -18.84
N ALA A 269 6.49 4.49 -18.12
CA ALA A 269 5.66 3.50 -17.45
C ALA A 269 4.33 3.40 -18.20
N VAL A 270 3.84 2.18 -18.45
CA VAL A 270 2.62 1.92 -19.20
C VAL A 270 1.70 1.02 -18.38
N ALA A 271 0.40 1.36 -18.33
CA ALA A 271 -0.60 0.49 -17.74
C ALA A 271 -1.12 -0.54 -18.76
N GLY A 272 -1.60 -1.71 -18.29
CA GLY A 272 -2.14 -2.76 -19.15
C GLY A 272 -3.17 -2.24 -20.16
N VAL A 273 -4.12 -1.40 -19.70
CA VAL A 273 -5.13 -0.79 -20.57
C VAL A 273 -4.56 0.13 -21.66
N GLU A 274 -3.43 0.79 -21.39
CA GLU A 274 -2.72 1.61 -22.40
C GLU A 274 -1.99 0.70 -23.38
N LEU A 275 -1.42 -0.40 -22.90
CA LEU A 275 -0.75 -1.41 -23.72
C LEU A 275 -1.73 -2.09 -24.68
N ASP A 276 -2.92 -2.47 -24.19
CA ASP A 276 -3.98 -3.10 -25.00
C ASP A 276 -4.51 -2.17 -26.11
N ALA A 277 -4.39 -0.86 -25.93
CA ALA A 277 -4.84 0.14 -26.89
C ALA A 277 -3.79 0.47 -27.98
N MET A 278 -2.52 0.02 -27.80
CA MET A 278 -1.46 0.25 -28.78
C MET A 278 -1.55 -0.70 -29.95
N ASP A 279 -1.29 -0.20 -31.14
CA ASP A 279 -0.99 -1.04 -32.30
C ASP A 279 0.49 -1.49 -32.29
N ASP A 280 0.81 -2.48 -33.12
CA ASP A 280 2.17 -3.04 -33.19
C ASP A 280 3.22 -1.99 -33.58
N GLN A 281 2.88 -1.01 -34.40
CA GLN A 281 3.80 0.05 -34.83
C GLN A 281 4.09 1.04 -33.70
N GLU A 282 3.09 1.35 -32.88
CA GLU A 282 3.26 2.20 -31.70
C GLU A 282 4.07 1.47 -30.63
N LEU A 283 3.76 0.21 -30.39
CA LEU A 283 4.50 -0.62 -29.45
C LEU A 283 5.97 -0.72 -29.83
N ASP A 284 6.29 -1.02 -31.08
CA ASP A 284 7.68 -1.14 -31.59
C ASP A 284 8.46 0.17 -31.37
N ARG A 285 7.83 1.32 -31.57
CA ARG A 285 8.49 2.63 -31.36
C ARG A 285 8.78 2.94 -29.89
N ARG A 286 7.92 2.45 -28.98
CA ARG A 286 7.99 2.78 -27.55
C ARG A 286 8.67 1.70 -26.70
N LEU A 287 8.79 0.49 -27.21
CA LEU A 287 9.27 -0.69 -26.47
C LEU A 287 10.64 -0.45 -25.82
N GLU A 288 11.53 0.26 -26.48
CA GLU A 288 12.86 0.57 -25.95
C GLU A 288 12.83 1.57 -24.78
N HIS A 289 11.75 2.33 -24.64
CA HIS A 289 11.59 3.33 -23.59
C HIS A 289 10.71 2.85 -22.43
N ILE A 290 9.91 1.80 -22.61
CA ILE A 290 9.05 1.28 -21.56
C ILE A 290 9.88 0.44 -20.59
N SER A 291 10.07 0.92 -19.38
CA SER A 291 10.78 0.23 -18.30
C SER A 291 9.86 -0.33 -17.21
N VAL A 292 8.58 0.07 -17.20
CA VAL A 292 7.60 -0.37 -16.21
C VAL A 292 6.27 -0.72 -16.89
N TYR A 293 5.81 -1.95 -16.68
CA TYR A 293 4.48 -2.42 -17.04
C TYR A 293 3.65 -2.56 -15.77
N ALA A 294 2.64 -1.71 -15.63
CA ALA A 294 1.81 -1.60 -14.45
C ALA A 294 0.39 -2.14 -14.70
N ARG A 295 -0.27 -2.69 -13.67
CA ARG A 295 -1.61 -3.29 -13.78
C ARG A 295 -1.73 -4.30 -14.93
N VAL A 296 -0.70 -5.09 -15.11
CA VAL A 296 -0.68 -6.24 -16.00
C VAL A 296 -0.83 -7.52 -15.19
N SER A 297 -1.57 -8.47 -15.72
CA SER A 297 -1.82 -9.79 -15.12
C SER A 297 -1.21 -10.89 -15.99
#